data_e537fcd94d6db9776d3380c2552822c2
#
_entry.id   e537fcd94d6db9776d3380c2552822c2
#
_cell.length_a   1.000
_cell.length_b   1.000
_cell.length_c   1.000
_cell.angle_alpha   90.00
_cell.angle_beta   90.00
_cell.angle_gamma   90.00
#
_symmetry.space_group_name_H-M   'P 1'
#
loop_
_entity.id
_entity.type
_entity.pdbx_description
1 polymer ?
#
loop_
_entity_poly.entity_id
_entity_poly.type
_entity_poly.pdbx_seq_one_letter_code
_entity_poly.pdbx_strand_id
1 'polypeptide(L)'
;MPVVKSCKQCGQKNRVPAEHLADTGRCGACKSSLPPTAEPLEANPELFDEIIAKSRVPVLVDFWASWCGPCHMAAPEVARTSTDMAGRAIVLKVDTERHPELAAHYNVRGIPNFAVFHRGRLVMQQAGVVNHSVMKTWLESAAKAA
;
A
#
# COMPACT_ATOMS: atom_id res chain seq x y z
N MET A 1 12.20 -8.36 -0.01
CA MET A 1 11.68 -9.06 1.19
C MET A 1 10.23 -9.45 0.96
N PRO A 2 9.87 -10.72 1.11
CA PRO A 2 8.48 -11.09 1.00
C PRO A 2 7.68 -10.59 2.22
N VAL A 3 6.41 -10.32 1.99
CA VAL A 3 5.46 -10.00 3.06
C VAL A 3 4.98 -11.30 3.67
N VAL A 4 4.89 -11.35 5.00
CA VAL A 4 4.38 -12.53 5.71
C VAL A 4 2.90 -12.36 5.99
N LYS A 5 2.10 -13.35 5.57
CA LYS A 5 0.65 -13.39 5.81
C LYS A 5 0.31 -14.63 6.61
N SER A 6 -0.43 -14.45 7.70
CA SER A 6 -0.89 -15.57 8.53
C SER A 6 -2.18 -16.15 7.96
N CYS A 7 -2.23 -17.46 7.81
CA CYS A 7 -3.44 -18.15 7.39
C CYS A 7 -4.49 -18.07 8.50
N LYS A 8 -5.70 -17.63 8.18
CA LYS A 8 -6.79 -17.53 9.15
C LYS A 8 -7.34 -18.89 9.57
N GLN A 9 -7.09 -19.91 8.78
CA GLN A 9 -7.60 -21.26 9.07
C GLN A 9 -6.68 -22.07 9.98
N CYS A 10 -5.36 -22.03 9.73
CA CYS A 10 -4.41 -22.86 10.50
C CYS A 10 -3.32 -22.06 11.22
N GLY A 11 -3.25 -20.74 11.01
CA GLY A 11 -2.26 -19.90 11.65
C GLY A 11 -0.86 -19.92 11.04
N GLN A 12 -0.63 -20.73 10.01
CA GLN A 12 0.66 -20.82 9.36
C GLN A 12 1.05 -19.47 8.75
N LYS A 13 2.29 -19.04 8.99
CA LYS A 13 2.84 -17.87 8.36
C LYS A 13 3.31 -18.21 6.94
N ASN A 14 2.83 -17.47 5.98
CA ASN A 14 3.15 -17.66 4.56
C ASN A 14 3.91 -16.46 4.04
N ARG A 15 4.98 -16.69 3.29
CA ARG A 15 5.73 -15.63 2.61
C ARG A 15 5.10 -15.36 1.24
N VAL A 16 4.71 -14.11 1.01
CA VAL A 16 4.07 -13.71 -0.24
C VAL A 16 4.99 -12.72 -0.96
N PRO A 17 5.47 -13.06 -2.16
CA PRO A 17 6.29 -12.13 -2.95
C PRO A 17 5.53 -10.86 -3.32
N ALA A 18 6.26 -9.76 -3.54
CA ALA A 18 5.66 -8.46 -3.83
C ALA A 18 4.73 -8.49 -5.03
N GLU A 19 5.08 -9.24 -6.08
CA GLU A 19 4.27 -9.35 -7.30
C GLU A 19 2.97 -10.12 -7.11
N HIS A 20 2.80 -10.81 -5.99
CA HIS A 20 1.62 -11.64 -5.70
C HIS A 20 0.75 -11.10 -4.55
N LEU A 21 1.03 -9.92 -4.04
CA LEU A 21 0.27 -9.36 -2.91
C LEU A 21 -1.20 -9.10 -3.23
N ALA A 22 -1.51 -8.83 -4.49
CA ALA A 22 -2.89 -8.60 -4.93
C ALA A 22 -3.58 -9.88 -5.41
N ASP A 23 -2.88 -11.01 -5.41
CA ASP A 23 -3.41 -12.28 -5.87
C ASP A 23 -4.05 -13.06 -4.72
N THR A 24 -4.99 -13.92 -5.07
CA THR A 24 -5.47 -14.94 -4.13
C THR A 24 -4.51 -16.14 -4.21
N GLY A 25 -3.90 -16.46 -3.09
CA GLY A 25 -2.97 -17.59 -3.00
C GLY A 25 -3.55 -18.74 -2.19
N ARG A 26 -2.67 -19.67 -1.83
CA ARG A 26 -3.01 -20.80 -0.98
C ARG A 26 -2.00 -20.94 0.14
N CYS A 27 -2.50 -21.31 1.33
CA CYS A 27 -1.64 -21.63 2.46
C CYS A 27 -0.77 -22.84 2.14
N GLY A 28 0.53 -22.72 2.39
CA GLY A 28 1.47 -23.82 2.17
C GLY A 28 1.22 -25.02 3.07
N ALA A 29 0.58 -24.83 4.23
CA ALA A 29 0.32 -25.91 5.17
C ALA A 29 -1.05 -26.57 4.95
N CYS A 30 -2.14 -25.80 4.99
CA CYS A 30 -3.49 -26.37 4.96
C CYS A 30 -4.21 -26.24 3.61
N LYS A 31 -3.60 -25.55 2.65
CA LYS A 31 -4.14 -25.34 1.29
C LYS A 31 -5.41 -24.48 1.24
N SER A 32 -5.81 -23.87 2.34
CA SER A 32 -6.89 -22.90 2.34
C SER A 32 -6.51 -21.66 1.54
N SER A 33 -7.52 -20.96 1.03
CA SER A 33 -7.33 -19.71 0.29
C SER A 33 -6.68 -18.64 1.17
N LEU A 34 -5.69 -17.94 0.61
CA LEU A 34 -5.12 -16.72 1.18
C LEU A 34 -5.62 -15.56 0.34
N PRO A 35 -6.53 -14.73 0.88
CA PRO A 35 -7.07 -13.61 0.09
C PRO A 35 -6.00 -12.56 -0.20
N PRO A 36 -6.25 -11.69 -1.20
CA PRO A 36 -5.35 -10.57 -1.48
C PRO A 36 -5.14 -9.69 -0.26
N THR A 37 -4.02 -8.99 -0.20
CA THR A 37 -3.74 -8.04 0.86
C THR A 37 -4.83 -6.96 0.87
N ALA A 38 -5.48 -6.78 2.02
CA ALA A 38 -6.61 -5.87 2.19
C ALA A 38 -6.35 -4.80 3.27
N GLU A 39 -5.11 -4.73 3.75
CA GLU A 39 -4.69 -3.81 4.80
C GLU A 39 -3.50 -2.99 4.32
N PRO A 40 -3.37 -1.71 4.77
CA PRO A 40 -2.15 -0.96 4.51
C PRO A 40 -0.93 -1.66 5.11
N LEU A 41 0.16 -1.66 4.37
CA LEU A 41 1.42 -2.25 4.82
C LEU A 41 2.40 -1.15 5.19
N GLU A 42 2.97 -1.22 6.40
CA GLU A 42 4.07 -0.34 6.77
C GLU A 42 5.30 -0.75 5.96
N ALA A 43 5.90 0.19 5.25
CA ALA A 43 7.02 -0.08 4.37
C ALA A 43 8.27 0.67 4.80
N ASN A 44 9.38 -0.07 4.89
CA ASN A 44 10.71 0.51 4.94
C ASN A 44 11.20 0.73 3.50
N PRO A 45 12.35 1.39 3.28
CA PRO A 45 12.83 1.65 1.92
C PRO A 45 12.97 0.40 1.05
N GLU A 46 13.44 -0.71 1.62
CA GLU A 46 13.64 -1.96 0.87
C GLU A 46 12.31 -2.53 0.38
N LEU A 47 11.33 -2.63 1.27
CA LEU A 47 10.00 -3.14 0.91
C LEU A 47 9.30 -2.20 -0.05
N PHE A 48 9.42 -0.88 0.18
CA PHE A 48 8.88 0.14 -0.71
C PHE A 48 9.40 -0.06 -2.14
N ASP A 49 10.72 -0.10 -2.29
CA ASP A 49 11.34 -0.24 -3.61
C ASP A 49 10.90 -1.53 -4.30
N GLU A 50 10.86 -2.63 -3.56
CA GLU A 50 10.46 -3.92 -4.10
C GLU A 50 9.00 -3.93 -4.57
N ILE A 51 8.08 -3.40 -3.77
CA ILE A 51 6.67 -3.38 -4.14
C ILE A 51 6.43 -2.43 -5.32
N ILE A 52 7.04 -1.25 -5.31
CA ILE A 52 6.91 -0.29 -6.42
C ILE A 52 7.41 -0.92 -7.72
N ALA A 53 8.53 -1.63 -7.68
CA ALA A 53 9.12 -2.23 -8.87
C ALA A 53 8.34 -3.44 -9.39
N LYS A 54 7.77 -4.26 -8.49
CA LYS A 54 7.23 -5.57 -8.85
C LYS A 54 5.71 -5.67 -8.85
N SER A 55 5.00 -4.72 -8.25
CA SER A 55 3.54 -4.78 -8.18
C SER A 55 2.92 -4.76 -9.58
N ARG A 56 1.96 -5.65 -9.79
CA ARG A 56 1.19 -5.72 -11.04
C ARG A 56 -0.04 -4.82 -11.03
N VAL A 57 -0.35 -4.26 -9.87
CA VAL A 57 -1.48 -3.36 -9.67
C VAL A 57 -0.98 -2.01 -9.19
N PRO A 58 -1.80 -0.94 -9.31
CA PRO A 58 -1.41 0.36 -8.77
C PRO A 58 -1.16 0.29 -7.26
N VAL A 59 -0.23 1.13 -6.79
CA VAL A 59 0.16 1.22 -5.39
C VAL A 59 -0.10 2.63 -4.89
N LEU A 60 -0.88 2.73 -3.81
CA LEU A 60 -1.08 3.98 -3.08
C LEU A 60 -0.07 4.03 -1.94
N VAL A 61 0.64 5.13 -1.80
CA VAL A 61 1.57 5.35 -0.70
C VAL A 61 1.07 6.51 0.16
N ASP A 62 0.91 6.26 1.46
CA ASP A 62 0.54 7.25 2.46
C ASP A 62 1.80 7.62 3.25
N PHE A 63 2.33 8.83 3.00
CA PHE A 63 3.41 9.39 3.80
C PHE A 63 2.79 10.06 5.03
N TRP A 64 3.15 9.60 6.21
CA TRP A 64 2.53 10.00 7.47
C TRP A 64 3.55 10.11 8.59
N ALA A 65 3.10 10.61 9.75
CA ALA A 65 3.89 10.60 10.99
C ALA A 65 2.96 10.47 12.18
N SER A 66 3.46 9.90 13.26
CA SER A 66 2.65 9.63 14.45
C SER A 66 2.12 10.90 15.14
N TRP A 67 2.84 12.02 15.01
CA TRP A 67 2.45 13.30 15.61
C TRP A 67 1.44 14.09 14.76
N CYS A 68 1.15 13.63 13.57
CA CYS A 68 0.35 14.36 12.60
C CYS A 68 -1.15 14.09 12.80
N GLY A 69 -1.89 15.07 13.29
CA GLY A 69 -3.34 14.95 13.50
C GLY A 69 -4.10 14.64 12.21
N PRO A 70 -3.90 15.42 11.12
CA PRO A 70 -4.56 15.12 9.84
C PRO A 70 -4.25 13.72 9.30
N CYS A 71 -3.06 13.18 9.57
CA CYS A 71 -2.71 11.80 9.18
C CYS A 71 -3.61 10.78 9.89
N HIS A 72 -3.90 11.03 11.17
CA HIS A 72 -4.80 10.16 11.93
C HIS A 72 -6.25 10.28 11.46
N MET A 73 -6.65 11.44 10.96
CA MET A 73 -7.96 11.62 10.35
C MET A 73 -8.07 10.87 9.03
N ALA A 74 -6.97 10.80 8.27
CA ALA A 74 -6.92 10.09 7.00
C ALA A 74 -6.84 8.57 7.17
N ALA A 75 -6.32 8.09 8.29
CA ALA A 75 -6.04 6.66 8.48
C ALA A 75 -7.24 5.73 8.21
N PRO A 76 -8.47 6.01 8.71
CA PRO A 76 -9.63 5.18 8.39
C PRO A 76 -9.95 5.16 6.90
N GLU A 77 -9.76 6.28 6.20
CA GLU A 77 -10.00 6.38 4.76
C GLU A 77 -8.97 5.57 3.97
N VAL A 78 -7.73 5.59 4.42
CA VAL A 78 -6.65 4.79 3.83
C VAL A 78 -6.94 3.30 4.03
N ALA A 79 -7.33 2.91 5.24
CA ALA A 79 -7.66 1.52 5.56
C ALA A 79 -8.84 1.02 4.72
N ARG A 80 -9.87 1.85 4.57
CA ARG A 80 -11.04 1.50 3.76
C ARG A 80 -10.68 1.36 2.28
N THR A 81 -9.82 2.22 1.77
CA THR A 81 -9.34 2.13 0.39
C THR A 81 -8.64 0.79 0.17
N SER A 82 -7.79 0.38 1.11
CA SER A 82 -7.09 -0.90 1.03
C SER A 82 -8.07 -2.08 0.99
N THR A 83 -9.08 -2.07 1.84
CA THR A 83 -10.09 -3.11 1.89
C THR A 83 -10.92 -3.15 0.60
N ASP A 84 -11.41 -1.99 0.17
CA ASP A 84 -12.27 -1.89 -1.02
C ASP A 84 -11.53 -2.24 -2.31
N MET A 85 -10.23 -1.99 -2.36
CA MET A 85 -9.39 -2.23 -3.54
C MET A 85 -8.59 -3.53 -3.46
N ALA A 86 -8.86 -4.39 -2.49
CA ALA A 86 -8.16 -5.67 -2.35
C ALA A 86 -8.23 -6.45 -3.67
N GLY A 87 -7.08 -6.92 -4.14
CA GLY A 87 -6.96 -7.59 -5.44
C GLY A 87 -6.75 -6.64 -6.62
N ARG A 88 -6.96 -5.35 -6.44
CA ARG A 88 -6.85 -4.33 -7.52
C ARG A 88 -5.85 -3.23 -7.22
N ALA A 89 -5.40 -3.12 -5.99
CA ALA A 89 -4.39 -2.14 -5.57
C ALA A 89 -3.72 -2.60 -4.28
N ILE A 90 -2.54 -2.07 -4.03
CA ILE A 90 -1.80 -2.26 -2.78
C ILE A 90 -1.67 -0.89 -2.13
N VAL A 91 -1.80 -0.84 -0.81
CA VAL A 91 -1.64 0.40 -0.03
C VAL A 91 -0.44 0.25 0.90
N LEU A 92 0.50 1.18 0.79
CA LEU A 92 1.68 1.26 1.65
C LEU A 92 1.58 2.49 2.55
N LYS A 93 2.13 2.37 3.75
CA LYS A 93 2.32 3.51 4.66
C LYS A 93 3.81 3.69 4.90
N VAL A 94 4.29 4.90 4.74
CA VAL A 94 5.68 5.26 4.98
C VAL A 94 5.74 6.29 6.10
N ASP A 95 6.34 5.91 7.22
CA ASP A 95 6.58 6.78 8.36
C ASP A 95 7.72 7.73 8.02
N THR A 96 7.41 9.00 7.85
CA THR A 96 8.40 10.01 7.44
C THR A 96 9.43 10.32 8.52
N GLU A 97 9.12 10.02 9.79
CA GLU A 97 10.09 10.15 10.87
C GLU A 97 11.14 9.04 10.84
N ARG A 98 10.72 7.82 10.53
CA ARG A 98 11.63 6.69 10.44
C ARG A 98 12.38 6.64 9.12
N HIS A 99 11.76 7.13 8.06
CA HIS A 99 12.31 7.04 6.70
C HIS A 99 12.30 8.40 6.01
N PRO A 100 13.04 9.39 6.57
CA PRO A 100 13.05 10.74 6.01
C PRO A 100 13.64 10.79 4.60
N GLU A 101 14.49 9.84 4.23
CA GLU A 101 15.08 9.76 2.90
C GLU A 101 14.03 9.50 1.81
N LEU A 102 13.04 8.66 2.10
CA LEU A 102 11.94 8.44 1.16
C LEU A 102 11.09 9.70 0.99
N ALA A 103 10.77 10.36 2.09
CA ALA A 103 10.01 11.62 2.05
C ALA A 103 10.76 12.68 1.23
N ALA A 104 12.05 12.81 1.43
CA ALA A 104 12.87 13.76 0.70
C ALA A 104 12.93 13.43 -0.79
N HIS A 105 13.07 12.16 -1.14
CA HIS A 105 13.14 11.71 -2.51
C HIS A 105 11.90 12.08 -3.32
N TYR A 106 10.73 12.05 -2.69
CA TYR A 106 9.46 12.39 -3.34
C TYR A 106 8.95 13.79 -3.00
N ASN A 107 9.81 14.66 -2.46
CA ASN A 107 9.47 16.05 -2.13
C ASN A 107 8.26 16.19 -1.21
N VAL A 108 8.15 15.30 -0.23
CA VAL A 108 7.07 15.35 0.74
C VAL A 108 7.33 16.48 1.71
N ARG A 109 6.54 17.56 1.63
CA ARG A 109 6.67 18.74 2.49
C ARG A 109 5.51 18.88 3.46
N GLY A 110 4.32 18.44 3.06
CA GLY A 110 3.13 18.43 3.91
C GLY A 110 2.60 17.01 4.01
N ILE A 111 2.13 16.61 5.20
CA ILE A 111 1.55 15.30 5.43
C ILE A 111 0.14 15.44 6.03
N PRO A 112 -0.79 14.49 5.75
CA PRO A 112 -0.55 13.30 4.92
C PRO A 112 -0.25 13.69 3.48
N ASN A 113 0.56 12.88 2.83
CA ASN A 113 0.89 13.06 1.41
C ASN A 113 0.67 11.72 0.73
N PHE A 114 -0.12 11.74 -0.34
CA PHE A 114 -0.48 10.52 -1.05
C PHE A 114 0.18 10.50 -2.41
N ALA A 115 0.77 9.36 -2.75
CA ALA A 115 1.37 9.14 -4.06
C ALA A 115 0.82 7.86 -4.65
N VAL A 116 0.53 7.85 -5.94
CA VAL A 116 0.10 6.65 -6.65
C VAL A 116 1.18 6.27 -7.65
N PHE A 117 1.58 5.01 -7.58
CA PHE A 117 2.55 4.42 -8.49
C PHE A 117 1.88 3.34 -9.33
N HIS A 118 2.30 3.20 -10.57
CA HIS A 118 1.87 2.11 -11.42
C HIS A 118 3.01 1.72 -12.35
N ARG A 119 3.33 0.42 -12.37
CA ARG A 119 4.41 -0.13 -13.19
C ARG A 119 5.74 0.58 -12.95
N GLY A 120 6.06 0.83 -11.69
CA GLY A 120 7.31 1.45 -11.27
C GLY A 120 7.36 2.97 -11.41
N ARG A 121 6.29 3.61 -11.85
CA ARG A 121 6.27 5.06 -12.10
C ARG A 121 5.35 5.79 -11.15
N LEU A 122 5.79 6.95 -10.71
CA LEU A 122 4.92 7.88 -9.98
C LEU A 122 3.92 8.49 -10.96
N VAL A 123 2.63 8.23 -10.72
CA VAL A 123 1.54 8.67 -11.60
C VAL A 123 0.95 9.99 -11.13
N MET A 124 0.77 10.14 -9.81
CA MET A 124 0.26 11.37 -9.23
C MET A 124 0.65 11.47 -7.77
N GLN A 125 0.59 12.68 -7.22
CA GLN A 125 0.92 12.94 -5.83
C GLN A 125 0.11 14.13 -5.34
N GLN A 126 -0.43 14.04 -4.12
CA GLN A 126 -1.24 15.12 -3.55
C GLN A 126 -1.13 15.12 -2.03
N ALA A 127 -0.96 16.30 -1.44
CA ALA A 127 -0.97 16.48 0.00
C ALA A 127 -2.39 16.77 0.49
N GLY A 128 -2.66 16.46 1.75
CA GLY A 128 -3.90 16.77 2.44
C GLY A 128 -4.84 15.58 2.56
N VAL A 129 -5.79 15.71 3.49
CA VAL A 129 -6.76 14.64 3.76
C VAL A 129 -7.78 14.56 2.63
N VAL A 130 -7.98 13.36 2.11
CA VAL A 130 -9.05 13.05 1.16
C VAL A 130 -9.78 11.79 1.63
N ASN A 131 -10.98 11.57 1.12
CA ASN A 131 -11.74 10.38 1.49
C ASN A 131 -11.38 9.19 0.58
N HIS A 132 -11.88 8.00 0.99
CA HIS A 132 -11.61 6.76 0.25
C HIS A 132 -12.11 6.78 -1.19
N SER A 133 -13.21 7.47 -1.48
CA SER A 133 -13.74 7.56 -2.84
C SER A 133 -12.77 8.24 -3.79
N VAL A 134 -12.12 9.31 -3.32
CA VAL A 134 -11.11 10.03 -4.10
C VAL A 134 -9.90 9.14 -4.35
N MET A 135 -9.39 8.48 -3.32
CA MET A 135 -8.24 7.58 -3.44
C MET A 135 -8.52 6.43 -4.39
N LYS A 136 -9.73 5.84 -4.32
CA LYS A 136 -10.11 4.77 -5.25
C LYS A 136 -10.15 5.26 -6.69
N THR A 137 -10.65 6.46 -6.92
CA THR A 137 -10.66 7.06 -8.25
C THR A 137 -9.24 7.21 -8.80
N TRP A 138 -8.30 7.68 -7.99
CA TRP A 138 -6.89 7.76 -8.40
C TRP A 138 -6.35 6.41 -8.84
N LEU A 139 -6.61 5.37 -8.04
CA LEU A 139 -6.11 4.02 -8.30
C LEU A 139 -6.75 3.41 -9.55
N GLU A 140 -8.05 3.60 -9.71
CA GLU A 140 -8.76 3.11 -10.89
C GLU A 140 -8.28 3.81 -12.17
N SER A 141 -8.04 5.11 -12.09
CA SER A 141 -7.49 5.87 -13.22
C SER A 141 -6.08 5.40 -13.59
N ALA A 142 -5.24 5.14 -12.59
CA ALA A 142 -3.89 4.64 -12.81
C ALA A 142 -3.90 3.27 -13.49
N ALA A 143 -4.81 2.40 -13.06
CA ALA A 143 -4.93 1.05 -13.64
C ALA A 143 -5.33 1.08 -15.13
N LYS A 144 -6.08 2.09 -15.55
CA LYS A 144 -6.51 2.25 -16.94
C LYS A 144 -5.44 2.89 -17.84
N ALA A 145 -4.48 3.58 -17.24
CA ALA A 145 -3.40 4.22 -17.99
C ALA A 145 -2.46 3.15 -18.52
N ALA A 146 -2.22 3.16 -19.81
CA ALA A 146 -1.34 2.20 -20.48
C ALA A 146 0.14 2.49 -20.17
#